data_36ec1085256569b049b501493c7d43cb
#
_entry.id   36ec1085256569b049b501493c7d43cb
#
_cell.length_a   1.000
_cell.length_b   1.000
_cell.length_c   1.000
_cell.angle_alpha   90.00
_cell.angle_beta   90.00
_cell.angle_gamma   90.00
#
_symmetry.space_group_name_H-M   'P 1'
#
loop_
_entity.id
_entity.type
_entity.pdbx_description
1 polymer ?
#
loop_
_entity_poly.entity_id
_entity_poly.type
_entity_poly.pdbx_seq_one_letter_code
_entity_poly.pdbx_strand_id
1 'polypeptide(L)'
;VPSGPAHAAAVTPPAGGRKGGTVPLNWKEVYFTNCPMVSANNIDQELGWCKTDFKAIGIDYSYMRSRRETDWYPHYIHNQDNLIRFGGLYPPIHVQADIRRTRLLGCTWVYEGGCMAVRTDDPIYRMKDLKGKRIALSKSLNTIKNDWWRIQEHMGIANMLMLNDMTMKDVQIVEFPYADDWYDKPQMLEPLINPTDLWATRDHKRDLAFRPREAALLSGKVDAIYTQSKVFQHLQEDTGKIRMIEDLTRYPDYRLQVANTPAVITCTDVMANEHPELVVTYMKAMIKVGRWANQFPEAAAHLLDRQTFYRDPEDTYQGIKDVDLVPNLSPQNLECVETGKEFMLKHGYIKNDFDVRAWAAPEFMEQAAKDLIEEQWKKKSAEKLPEVTELQAESRRIG
;
A
#
# COMPACT_ATOMS: atom_id res chain seq x y z
N VAL A 1 0.85 -35.44 29.12
CA VAL A 1 1.90 -35.28 28.14
C VAL A 1 1.43 -34.23 27.20
N PRO A 2 2.02 -33.02 27.12
CA PRO A 2 1.59 -32.02 26.15
C PRO A 2 2.18 -32.33 24.76
N SER A 3 1.36 -32.51 23.79
CA SER A 3 1.71 -32.64 22.38
C SER A 3 2.25 -31.29 21.88
N GLY A 4 3.45 -31.29 21.32
CA GLY A 4 4.14 -30.17 20.75
C GLY A 4 3.41 -29.59 19.51
N PRO A 5 3.75 -28.38 19.08
CA PRO A 5 3.07 -27.69 17.98
C PRO A 5 3.31 -28.47 16.67
N ALA A 6 2.19 -28.77 16.01
CA ALA A 6 2.21 -29.33 14.66
C ALA A 6 2.83 -28.34 13.69
N HIS A 7 3.88 -28.72 13.00
CA HIS A 7 4.43 -27.96 11.89
C HIS A 7 3.34 -27.71 10.85
N ALA A 8 3.06 -26.43 10.57
CA ALA A 8 2.17 -26.05 9.50
C ALA A 8 2.73 -26.58 8.17
N ALA A 9 1.93 -27.38 7.47
CA ALA A 9 2.27 -27.89 6.16
C ALA A 9 2.40 -26.69 5.20
N ALA A 10 3.52 -26.64 4.47
CA ALA A 10 3.72 -25.66 3.41
C ALA A 10 2.57 -25.74 2.41
N VAL A 11 1.92 -24.59 2.16
CA VAL A 11 0.86 -24.48 1.16
C VAL A 11 1.51 -24.69 -0.20
N THR A 12 1.31 -25.85 -0.80
CA THR A 12 1.75 -26.16 -2.16
C THR A 12 0.78 -25.47 -3.12
N PRO A 13 1.26 -24.68 -4.10
CA PRO A 13 0.39 -24.12 -5.12
C PRO A 13 -0.32 -25.22 -5.90
N PRO A 14 -1.58 -25.01 -6.37
CA PRO A 14 -2.28 -26.01 -7.15
C PRO A 14 -1.50 -26.35 -8.43
N ALA A 15 -1.41 -27.66 -8.73
CA ALA A 15 -0.77 -28.19 -9.92
C ALA A 15 -1.57 -27.78 -11.17
N GLY A 16 -1.27 -26.64 -11.74
CA GLY A 16 -1.95 -26.05 -12.89
C GLY A 16 -1.69 -24.57 -13.07
N GLY A 17 -1.26 -23.88 -12.01
CA GLY A 17 -0.67 -22.55 -12.13
C GLY A 17 0.66 -22.67 -12.90
N ARG A 18 0.96 -21.75 -13.81
CA ARG A 18 2.26 -21.66 -14.47
C ARG A 18 3.33 -21.93 -13.42
N LYS A 19 4.14 -22.93 -13.64
CA LYS A 19 5.36 -23.15 -12.89
C LYS A 19 6.18 -21.87 -13.06
N GLY A 20 6.06 -20.94 -12.15
CA GLY A 20 7.04 -19.91 -11.96
C GLY A 20 8.34 -20.68 -11.71
N GLY A 21 9.12 -20.89 -12.77
CA GLY A 21 10.44 -21.44 -12.61
C GLY A 21 11.11 -20.53 -11.61
N THR A 22 11.70 -21.08 -10.55
CA THR A 22 12.56 -20.31 -9.67
C THR A 22 13.67 -19.76 -10.53
N VAL A 23 13.52 -18.51 -10.98
CA VAL A 23 14.60 -17.81 -11.66
C VAL A 23 15.76 -17.82 -10.66
N PRO A 24 16.96 -18.30 -11.04
CA PRO A 24 18.09 -18.29 -10.14
C PRO A 24 18.27 -16.91 -9.57
N LEU A 25 18.36 -16.81 -8.25
CA LEU A 25 18.49 -15.53 -7.56
C LEU A 25 19.76 -14.84 -7.99
N ASN A 26 19.62 -13.65 -8.56
CA ASN A 26 20.73 -12.81 -9.03
C ASN A 26 20.70 -11.49 -8.25
N TRP A 27 21.59 -11.31 -7.29
CA TRP A 27 21.69 -10.10 -6.49
C TRP A 27 22.20 -8.86 -7.23
N LYS A 28 22.53 -8.98 -8.51
CA LYS A 28 22.74 -7.83 -9.40
C LYS A 28 21.43 -7.24 -9.92
N GLU A 29 20.31 -7.83 -9.57
CA GLU A 29 18.98 -7.39 -9.94
C GLU A 29 18.12 -7.26 -8.69
N VAL A 30 17.49 -6.11 -8.52
CA VAL A 30 16.49 -5.86 -7.48
C VAL A 30 15.18 -5.47 -8.15
N TYR A 31 14.12 -6.11 -7.74
CA TYR A 31 12.79 -5.82 -8.24
C TYR A 31 12.00 -5.03 -7.22
N PHE A 32 11.14 -4.16 -7.71
CA PHE A 32 10.13 -3.53 -6.87
C PHE A 32 8.72 -3.91 -7.31
N THR A 33 7.79 -3.75 -6.39
CA THR A 33 6.36 -3.83 -6.67
C THR A 33 5.61 -2.86 -5.77
N ASN A 34 4.50 -2.33 -6.28
CA ASN A 34 3.64 -1.40 -5.54
C ASN A 34 2.17 -1.60 -5.87
N CYS A 35 1.32 -0.96 -5.08
CA CYS A 35 -0.11 -0.82 -5.34
C CYS A 35 -0.40 0.50 -6.05
N PRO A 36 -1.57 0.67 -6.70
CA PRO A 36 -2.02 1.96 -7.23
C PRO A 36 -2.48 2.87 -6.08
N MET A 37 -1.53 3.44 -5.37
CA MET A 37 -1.78 4.23 -4.17
C MET A 37 -0.80 5.39 -4.04
N VAL A 38 -1.10 6.29 -3.13
CA VAL A 38 -0.22 7.42 -2.80
C VAL A 38 1.00 6.90 -2.04
N SER A 39 2.16 6.93 -2.68
CA SER A 39 3.43 6.57 -2.04
C SER A 39 4.63 7.20 -2.75
N ALA A 40 5.74 7.32 -2.04
CA ALA A 40 7.00 7.77 -2.63
C ALA A 40 7.45 6.87 -3.80
N ASN A 41 7.21 5.55 -3.73
CA ASN A 41 7.57 4.65 -4.82
C ASN A 41 6.76 4.90 -6.09
N ASN A 42 5.46 5.22 -5.98
CA ASN A 42 4.64 5.58 -7.14
C ASN A 42 5.14 6.86 -7.82
N ILE A 43 5.60 7.84 -7.05
CA ILE A 43 6.22 9.06 -7.59
C ILE A 43 7.57 8.74 -8.22
N ASP A 44 8.39 7.91 -7.60
CA ASP A 44 9.72 7.54 -8.09
C ASP A 44 9.70 6.82 -9.43
N GLN A 45 8.62 6.11 -9.76
CA GLN A 45 8.47 5.48 -11.08
C GLN A 45 8.64 6.47 -12.23
N GLU A 46 8.18 7.71 -12.04
CA GLU A 46 8.30 8.79 -13.02
C GLU A 46 9.62 9.56 -12.85
N LEU A 47 10.12 9.73 -11.62
CA LEU A 47 11.38 10.45 -11.35
C LEU A 47 12.62 9.60 -11.67
N GLY A 48 12.58 8.29 -11.45
CA GLY A 48 13.68 7.36 -11.72
C GLY A 48 14.89 7.51 -10.80
N TRP A 49 14.75 8.13 -9.65
CA TRP A 49 15.87 8.36 -8.74
C TRP A 49 16.37 7.07 -8.11
N CYS A 50 15.46 6.19 -7.69
CA CYS A 50 15.82 4.88 -7.17
C CYS A 50 16.59 4.05 -8.19
N LYS A 51 16.13 4.03 -9.45
CA LYS A 51 16.84 3.37 -10.55
C LYS A 51 18.24 3.93 -10.76
N THR A 52 18.41 5.24 -10.65
CA THR A 52 19.70 5.92 -10.76
C THR A 52 20.64 5.53 -9.62
N ASP A 53 20.14 5.53 -8.37
CA ASP A 53 20.93 5.16 -7.19
C ASP A 53 21.37 3.70 -7.24
N PHE A 54 20.50 2.77 -7.63
CA PHE A 54 20.85 1.36 -7.81
C PHE A 54 21.87 1.14 -8.93
N LYS A 55 21.71 1.84 -10.06
CA LYS A 55 22.69 1.77 -11.15
C LYS A 55 24.07 2.24 -10.72
N ALA A 56 24.16 3.25 -9.84
CA ALA A 56 25.44 3.76 -9.32
C ALA A 56 26.22 2.70 -8.53
N ILE A 57 25.55 1.72 -7.94
CA ILE A 57 26.16 0.59 -7.23
C ILE A 57 26.21 -0.70 -8.07
N GLY A 58 25.96 -0.61 -9.39
CA GLY A 58 26.04 -1.73 -10.31
C GLY A 58 24.88 -2.73 -10.26
N ILE A 59 23.73 -2.31 -9.74
CA ILE A 59 22.51 -3.11 -9.61
C ILE A 59 21.47 -2.66 -10.63
N ASP A 60 20.81 -3.60 -11.28
CA ASP A 60 19.64 -3.34 -12.10
C ASP A 60 18.39 -3.30 -11.21
N TYR A 61 17.66 -2.18 -11.24
CA TYR A 61 16.42 -1.98 -10.49
C TYR A 61 15.25 -1.83 -11.43
N SER A 62 14.28 -2.71 -11.33
CA SER A 62 13.17 -2.76 -12.26
C SER A 62 11.86 -3.24 -11.60
N TYR A 63 10.75 -3.00 -12.30
CA TYR A 63 9.45 -3.49 -11.87
C TYR A 63 9.40 -5.02 -11.94
N MET A 64 8.82 -5.68 -10.95
CA MET A 64 8.84 -7.15 -10.85
C MET A 64 8.27 -7.86 -12.08
N ARG A 65 7.42 -7.21 -12.86
CA ARG A 65 6.84 -7.73 -14.11
C ARG A 65 7.59 -7.30 -15.37
N SER A 66 8.79 -6.76 -15.23
CA SER A 66 9.65 -6.48 -16.39
C SER A 66 10.14 -7.76 -17.08
N ARG A 67 10.03 -8.90 -16.43
CA ARG A 67 10.30 -10.21 -16.98
C ARG A 67 9.03 -10.99 -17.26
N ARG A 68 9.05 -11.77 -18.33
CA ARG A 68 7.92 -12.62 -18.74
C ARG A 68 7.65 -13.77 -17.76
N GLU A 69 8.65 -14.24 -17.06
CA GLU A 69 8.57 -15.34 -16.09
C GLU A 69 8.00 -14.91 -14.74
N THR A 70 7.91 -13.62 -14.50
CA THR A 70 7.44 -13.09 -13.20
C THR A 70 5.94 -12.90 -13.22
N ASP A 71 5.26 -13.45 -12.22
CA ASP A 71 3.85 -13.23 -11.95
C ASP A 71 3.61 -12.16 -10.88
N TRP A 72 2.35 -12.00 -10.44
CA TRP A 72 1.97 -11.03 -9.39
C TRP A 72 2.05 -11.56 -7.97
N TYR A 73 2.16 -12.86 -7.78
CA TYR A 73 2.11 -13.46 -6.46
C TYR A 73 3.24 -13.04 -5.54
N PRO A 74 4.47 -12.74 -6.00
CA PRO A 74 5.51 -12.17 -5.14
C PRO A 74 5.07 -10.89 -4.40
N HIS A 75 4.19 -10.08 -4.99
CA HIS A 75 3.59 -8.93 -4.33
C HIS A 75 2.77 -9.29 -3.08
N TYR A 76 2.15 -10.45 -3.06
CA TYR A 76 1.25 -10.91 -1.99
C TYR A 76 1.87 -11.91 -1.04
N ILE A 77 2.78 -12.77 -1.51
CA ILE A 77 3.34 -13.88 -0.73
C ILE A 77 4.85 -13.82 -0.54
N HIS A 78 5.52 -12.79 -1.07
CA HIS A 78 6.97 -12.53 -0.93
C HIS A 78 7.85 -13.74 -1.26
N ASN A 79 7.48 -14.54 -2.25
CA ASN A 79 8.23 -15.73 -2.66
C ASN A 79 9.45 -15.43 -3.55
N GLN A 80 9.89 -14.17 -3.59
CA GLN A 80 11.06 -13.69 -4.32
C GLN A 80 11.93 -12.85 -3.38
N ASP A 81 13.21 -13.25 -3.19
CA ASP A 81 14.06 -12.62 -2.17
C ASP A 81 14.64 -11.26 -2.60
N ASN A 82 14.92 -11.06 -3.88
CA ASN A 82 15.41 -9.79 -4.40
C ASN A 82 14.27 -8.81 -4.78
N LEU A 83 13.18 -8.83 -4.00
CA LEU A 83 12.02 -7.98 -4.18
C LEU A 83 11.82 -7.04 -2.98
N ILE A 84 11.61 -5.76 -3.25
CA ILE A 84 11.12 -4.78 -2.27
C ILE A 84 9.69 -4.41 -2.65
N ARG A 85 8.79 -4.52 -1.68
CA ARG A 85 7.38 -4.23 -1.84
C ARG A 85 7.00 -2.95 -1.11
N PHE A 86 6.27 -2.06 -1.80
CA PHE A 86 5.59 -0.93 -1.18
C PHE A 86 4.10 -1.00 -1.51
N GLY A 87 3.27 -1.20 -0.53
CA GLY A 87 1.82 -1.35 -0.78
C GLY A 87 1.01 -1.52 0.48
N GLY A 88 -0.25 -1.89 0.33
CA GLY A 88 -1.19 -2.01 1.43
C GLY A 88 -0.79 -3.00 2.52
N LEU A 89 -1.40 -2.82 3.69
CA LEU A 89 -1.02 -3.40 4.98
C LEU A 89 -1.23 -4.91 5.10
N TYR A 90 -2.37 -5.44 4.64
CA TYR A 90 -2.81 -6.80 5.01
C TYR A 90 -1.98 -7.93 4.40
N PRO A 91 -1.53 -7.87 3.12
CA PRO A 91 -0.69 -8.92 2.58
C PRO A 91 0.63 -9.12 3.33
N PRO A 92 1.42 -8.08 3.67
CA PRO A 92 2.65 -8.26 4.46
C PRO A 92 2.42 -8.81 5.86
N ILE A 93 1.34 -8.44 6.54
CA ILE A 93 0.97 -9.03 7.83
C ILE A 93 0.74 -10.55 7.67
N HIS A 94 -0.01 -10.97 6.65
CA HIS A 94 -0.23 -12.38 6.36
C HIS A 94 1.08 -13.12 6.06
N VAL A 95 1.98 -12.50 5.28
CA VAL A 95 3.28 -13.10 4.96
C VAL A 95 4.10 -13.31 6.23
N GLN A 96 4.23 -12.28 7.06
CA GLN A 96 5.01 -12.34 8.30
C GLN A 96 4.43 -13.35 9.29
N ALA A 97 3.10 -13.43 9.39
CA ALA A 97 2.42 -14.34 10.31
C ALA A 97 2.52 -15.82 9.86
N ASP A 98 2.24 -16.10 8.60
CA ASP A 98 1.88 -17.46 8.17
C ASP A 98 2.76 -18.03 7.05
N ILE A 99 3.57 -17.22 6.34
CA ILE A 99 4.31 -17.68 5.17
C ILE A 99 5.81 -17.71 5.41
N ARG A 100 6.42 -16.55 5.69
CA ARG A 100 7.86 -16.42 5.85
C ARG A 100 8.25 -15.14 6.58
N ARG A 101 9.48 -15.13 7.12
CA ARG A 101 10.03 -13.94 7.74
C ARG A 101 10.31 -12.84 6.74
N THR A 102 9.93 -11.63 7.12
CA THR A 102 10.14 -10.38 6.39
C THR A 102 10.59 -9.29 7.34
N ARG A 103 10.94 -8.11 6.82
CA ARG A 103 11.25 -6.91 7.59
C ARG A 103 10.32 -5.78 7.18
N LEU A 104 9.77 -5.08 8.15
CA LEU A 104 9.01 -3.84 7.97
C LEU A 104 9.99 -2.66 7.98
N LEU A 105 10.19 -2.04 6.82
CA LEU A 105 11.21 -1.01 6.61
C LEU A 105 10.69 0.41 6.83
N GLY A 106 9.40 0.63 6.62
CA GLY A 106 8.77 1.94 6.73
C GLY A 106 7.31 1.91 6.39
N CYS A 107 6.60 2.95 6.79
CA CYS A 107 5.18 3.14 6.56
C CYS A 107 4.92 4.56 6.05
N THR A 108 3.87 4.70 5.24
CA THR A 108 3.29 6.01 4.88
C THR A 108 1.82 5.99 5.23
N TRP A 109 1.39 6.94 6.05
CA TRP A 109 -0.03 7.10 6.35
C TRP A 109 -0.71 7.81 5.18
N VAL A 110 -1.82 7.24 4.69
CA VAL A 110 -2.64 7.84 3.64
C VAL A 110 -4.08 7.88 4.13
N TYR A 111 -4.71 9.04 4.04
CA TYR A 111 -6.09 9.24 4.45
C TYR A 111 -7.06 8.69 3.40
N GLU A 112 -7.22 7.39 3.33
CA GLU A 112 -8.22 6.79 2.42
C GLU A 112 -9.64 6.82 2.99
N GLY A 113 -9.75 7.04 4.30
CA GLY A 113 -11.01 7.10 5.02
C GLY A 113 -11.80 5.79 4.91
N GLY A 114 -13.06 5.88 5.29
CA GLY A 114 -14.00 4.77 5.16
C GLY A 114 -15.37 5.21 5.60
N CYS A 115 -16.39 4.90 4.83
CA CYS A 115 -17.75 5.32 5.11
C CYS A 115 -18.77 4.22 4.85
N MET A 116 -19.93 4.34 5.50
CA MET A 116 -21.12 3.54 5.24
C MET A 116 -22.03 4.30 4.30
N ALA A 117 -22.25 3.74 3.12
CA ALA A 117 -23.11 4.31 2.08
C ALA A 117 -24.42 3.55 1.96
N VAL A 118 -25.51 4.30 1.79
CA VAL A 118 -26.88 3.80 1.55
C VAL A 118 -27.50 4.57 0.38
N ARG A 119 -28.60 4.06 -0.19
CA ARG A 119 -29.32 4.81 -1.23
C ARG A 119 -30.01 6.04 -0.66
N THR A 120 -30.14 7.08 -1.47
CA THR A 120 -30.83 8.35 -1.08
C THR A 120 -32.33 8.19 -0.92
N ASP A 121 -32.96 7.21 -1.57
CA ASP A 121 -34.38 6.90 -1.49
C ASP A 121 -34.75 5.95 -0.35
N ASP A 122 -33.80 5.34 0.33
CA ASP A 122 -34.04 4.50 1.49
C ASP A 122 -34.23 5.33 2.78
N PRO A 123 -35.14 4.92 3.68
CA PRO A 123 -35.33 5.58 4.96
C PRO A 123 -34.29 5.14 6.02
N ILE A 124 -33.01 5.14 5.63
CA ILE A 124 -31.85 4.77 6.46
C ILE A 124 -31.00 6.03 6.62
N TYR A 125 -31.01 6.67 7.78
CA TYR A 125 -30.34 7.95 8.02
C TYR A 125 -29.16 7.87 8.99
N ARG A 126 -29.05 6.79 9.76
CA ARG A 126 -28.01 6.55 10.77
C ARG A 126 -27.73 5.06 10.89
N MET A 127 -26.61 4.71 11.49
CA MET A 127 -26.18 3.32 11.64
C MET A 127 -27.21 2.42 12.33
N LYS A 128 -27.93 2.93 13.33
CA LYS A 128 -28.95 2.15 14.04
C LYS A 128 -30.13 1.72 13.16
N ASP A 129 -30.38 2.41 12.06
CA ASP A 129 -31.42 2.05 11.08
C ASP A 129 -31.00 0.84 10.22
N LEU A 130 -29.72 0.41 10.29
CA LEU A 130 -29.21 -0.79 9.63
C LEU A 130 -29.55 -2.10 10.37
N LYS A 131 -30.20 -2.06 11.52
CA LYS A 131 -30.57 -3.29 12.24
C LYS A 131 -31.45 -4.18 11.37
N GLY A 132 -31.00 -5.43 11.16
CA GLY A 132 -31.66 -6.40 10.28
C GLY A 132 -31.51 -6.12 8.77
N LYS A 133 -30.77 -5.10 8.37
CA LYS A 133 -30.54 -4.74 6.96
C LYS A 133 -29.34 -5.50 6.37
N ARG A 134 -29.31 -5.56 5.05
CA ARG A 134 -28.29 -6.27 4.25
C ARG A 134 -27.11 -5.36 3.98
N ILE A 135 -25.92 -5.81 4.38
CA ILE A 135 -24.64 -5.13 4.09
C ILE A 135 -23.81 -6.04 3.20
N ALA A 136 -23.28 -5.50 2.11
CA ALA A 136 -22.40 -6.25 1.22
C ALA A 136 -21.01 -6.46 1.83
N LEU A 137 -20.43 -7.63 1.59
CA LEU A 137 -19.06 -7.96 1.94
C LEU A 137 -18.42 -8.77 0.81
N SER A 138 -17.28 -8.35 0.33
CA SER A 138 -16.54 -9.03 -0.72
C SER A 138 -16.02 -10.40 -0.25
N LYS A 139 -15.87 -11.33 -1.20
CA LYS A 139 -15.28 -12.66 -0.97
C LYS A 139 -14.42 -13.06 -2.15
N SER A 140 -13.11 -13.04 -1.98
CA SER A 140 -12.19 -13.54 -2.98
C SER A 140 -12.33 -15.07 -3.13
N LEU A 141 -12.34 -15.54 -4.37
CA LEU A 141 -12.24 -16.96 -4.70
C LEU A 141 -10.79 -17.41 -4.88
N ASN A 142 -9.84 -16.48 -4.87
CA ASN A 142 -8.41 -16.77 -4.90
C ASN A 142 -7.92 -17.25 -3.53
N THR A 143 -7.35 -18.44 -3.48
CA THR A 143 -6.86 -19.08 -2.26
C THR A 143 -5.34 -19.00 -2.07
N ILE A 144 -4.60 -18.43 -3.04
CA ILE A 144 -3.13 -18.34 -2.99
C ILE A 144 -2.68 -17.18 -2.08
N LYS A 145 -3.49 -16.14 -2.03
CA LYS A 145 -3.24 -14.94 -1.23
C LYS A 145 -4.37 -14.66 -0.24
N ASN A 146 -4.12 -13.80 0.75
CA ASN A 146 -5.18 -13.35 1.63
C ASN A 146 -6.24 -12.50 0.88
N ASP A 147 -7.46 -12.54 1.36
CA ASP A 147 -8.56 -11.70 0.86
C ASP A 147 -8.49 -10.30 1.51
N TRP A 148 -7.49 -9.50 1.10
CA TRP A 148 -7.21 -8.20 1.67
C TRP A 148 -8.39 -7.22 1.50
N TRP A 149 -9.18 -7.37 0.44
CA TRP A 149 -10.35 -6.52 0.20
C TRP A 149 -11.44 -6.80 1.24
N ARG A 150 -11.73 -8.08 1.48
CA ARG A 150 -12.67 -8.49 2.54
C ARG A 150 -12.20 -8.05 3.92
N ILE A 151 -10.92 -8.17 4.23
CA ILE A 151 -10.36 -7.75 5.53
C ILE A 151 -10.63 -6.26 5.78
N GLN A 152 -10.33 -5.43 4.79
CA GLN A 152 -10.56 -3.99 4.82
C GLN A 152 -12.04 -3.66 5.07
N GLU A 153 -12.94 -4.25 4.28
CA GLU A 153 -14.37 -4.02 4.40
C GLU A 153 -14.93 -4.52 5.73
N HIS A 154 -14.56 -5.72 6.14
CA HIS A 154 -15.00 -6.31 7.39
C HIS A 154 -14.59 -5.46 8.59
N MET A 155 -13.36 -4.99 8.61
CA MET A 155 -12.86 -4.13 9.68
C MET A 155 -13.61 -2.79 9.72
N GLY A 156 -13.82 -2.17 8.56
CA GLY A 156 -14.57 -0.92 8.46
C GLY A 156 -16.01 -1.07 8.93
N ILE A 157 -16.72 -2.10 8.48
CA ILE A 157 -18.08 -2.41 8.92
C ILE A 157 -18.13 -2.63 10.44
N ALA A 158 -17.24 -3.48 10.97
CA ALA A 158 -17.19 -3.81 12.38
C ALA A 158 -16.93 -2.58 13.25
N ASN A 159 -16.00 -1.70 12.85
CA ASN A 159 -15.71 -0.45 13.55
C ASN A 159 -16.93 0.49 13.57
N MET A 160 -17.60 0.69 12.44
CA MET A 160 -18.78 1.55 12.36
C MET A 160 -19.94 1.01 13.19
N LEU A 161 -20.16 -0.28 13.17
CA LEU A 161 -21.19 -0.90 14.02
C LEU A 161 -20.85 -0.72 15.50
N MET A 162 -19.61 -0.99 15.91
CA MET A 162 -19.14 -0.84 17.29
C MET A 162 -19.32 0.60 17.80
N LEU A 163 -18.96 1.60 17.01
CA LEU A 163 -19.11 3.03 17.34
C LEU A 163 -20.58 3.43 17.55
N ASN A 164 -21.50 2.64 17.07
CA ASN A 164 -22.94 2.87 17.17
C ASN A 164 -23.66 1.84 18.07
N ASP A 165 -22.95 1.18 19.01
CA ASP A 165 -23.46 0.16 19.92
C ASP A 165 -24.12 -1.02 19.21
N MET A 166 -23.59 -1.40 18.06
CA MET A 166 -24.06 -2.52 17.23
C MET A 166 -22.93 -3.52 17.00
N THR A 167 -23.28 -4.69 16.53
CA THR A 167 -22.35 -5.77 16.17
C THR A 167 -22.70 -6.35 14.81
N MET A 168 -21.81 -7.18 14.27
CA MET A 168 -22.07 -7.93 13.02
C MET A 168 -23.33 -8.83 13.10
N LYS A 169 -23.80 -9.18 14.31
CA LYS A 169 -25.02 -9.99 14.52
C LYS A 169 -26.32 -9.17 14.34
N ASP A 170 -26.22 -7.85 14.40
CA ASP A 170 -27.38 -6.96 14.25
C ASP A 170 -27.72 -6.68 12.78
N VAL A 171 -26.90 -7.12 11.84
CA VAL A 171 -27.05 -6.92 10.38
C VAL A 171 -26.97 -8.23 9.63
N GLN A 172 -27.42 -8.24 8.38
CA GLN A 172 -27.31 -9.38 7.47
C GLN A 172 -26.15 -9.17 6.51
N ILE A 173 -25.09 -9.97 6.62
CA ILE A 173 -23.98 -9.91 5.67
C ILE A 173 -24.33 -10.69 4.40
N VAL A 174 -24.24 -10.02 3.26
CA VAL A 174 -24.41 -10.61 1.93
C VAL A 174 -23.04 -10.70 1.27
N GLU A 175 -22.55 -11.91 1.06
CA GLU A 175 -21.25 -12.14 0.42
C GLU A 175 -21.31 -11.93 -1.09
N PHE A 176 -20.34 -11.21 -1.64
CA PHE A 176 -20.15 -10.99 -3.06
C PHE A 176 -18.85 -11.68 -3.51
N PRO A 177 -18.95 -12.93 -4.02
CA PRO A 177 -17.76 -13.62 -4.52
C PRO A 177 -17.25 -12.97 -5.80
N TYR A 178 -15.92 -12.88 -5.93
CA TYR A 178 -15.23 -12.41 -7.14
C TYR A 178 -14.02 -13.29 -7.42
N ALA A 179 -13.69 -13.48 -8.69
CA ALA A 179 -12.65 -14.42 -9.13
C ALA A 179 -11.27 -14.04 -8.60
N ASP A 180 -10.98 -12.72 -8.49
CA ASP A 180 -9.69 -12.20 -8.06
C ASP A 180 -8.52 -12.75 -8.88
N ASP A 181 -8.75 -12.86 -10.19
CA ASP A 181 -7.89 -13.51 -11.18
C ASP A 181 -7.36 -12.54 -12.23
N TRP A 182 -7.51 -11.24 -12.01
CA TRP A 182 -7.19 -10.21 -13.00
C TRP A 182 -5.75 -10.25 -13.48
N TYR A 183 -4.81 -10.71 -12.63
CA TYR A 183 -3.39 -10.85 -12.98
C TYR A 183 -3.07 -12.10 -13.78
N ASP A 184 -4.00 -13.03 -13.89
CA ASP A 184 -3.87 -14.23 -14.72
C ASP A 184 -4.45 -14.04 -16.13
N LYS A 185 -5.02 -12.87 -16.40
CA LYS A 185 -5.56 -12.53 -17.73
C LYS A 185 -4.43 -12.38 -18.75
N PRO A 186 -4.65 -12.76 -20.03
CA PRO A 186 -3.60 -12.73 -21.06
C PRO A 186 -2.85 -11.40 -21.16
N GLN A 187 -3.56 -10.27 -21.12
CA GLN A 187 -2.95 -8.94 -21.18
C GLN A 187 -2.06 -8.63 -19.98
N MET A 188 -2.22 -9.34 -18.86
CA MET A 188 -1.41 -9.19 -17.66
C MET A 188 -0.19 -10.11 -17.65
N LEU A 189 -0.04 -10.97 -18.64
CA LEU A 189 1.06 -11.92 -18.74
C LEU A 189 2.23 -11.39 -19.55
N GLU A 190 2.05 -10.30 -20.29
CA GLU A 190 3.13 -9.66 -21.02
C GLU A 190 4.06 -8.88 -20.06
N PRO A 191 5.35 -8.82 -20.35
CA PRO A 191 6.29 -8.01 -19.58
C PRO A 191 5.90 -6.54 -19.56
N LEU A 192 6.00 -5.92 -18.39
CA LEU A 192 5.69 -4.51 -18.18
C LEU A 192 6.90 -3.81 -17.60
N ILE A 193 7.33 -2.74 -18.24
CA ILE A 193 8.48 -1.93 -17.79
C ILE A 193 8.04 -0.95 -16.71
N ASN A 194 6.82 -0.38 -16.86
CA ASN A 194 6.27 0.61 -15.94
C ASN A 194 4.92 0.10 -15.37
N PRO A 195 4.74 0.07 -14.04
CA PRO A 195 3.46 -0.26 -13.41
C PRO A 195 2.29 0.62 -13.86
N THR A 196 2.53 1.86 -14.26
CA THR A 196 1.49 2.77 -14.77
C THR A 196 0.74 2.15 -15.95
N ASP A 197 1.42 1.40 -16.82
CA ASP A 197 0.79 0.71 -17.94
C ASP A 197 -0.22 -0.35 -17.48
N LEU A 198 0.09 -1.02 -16.37
CA LEU A 198 -0.83 -1.97 -15.74
C LEU A 198 -2.04 -1.27 -15.14
N TRP A 199 -1.84 -0.17 -14.44
CA TRP A 199 -2.93 0.56 -13.79
C TRP A 199 -3.88 1.14 -14.82
N ALA A 200 -3.38 1.59 -15.96
CA ALA A 200 -4.20 2.04 -17.09
C ALA A 200 -5.16 0.97 -17.60
N THR A 201 -4.76 -0.32 -17.56
CA THR A 201 -5.63 -1.44 -18.00
C THR A 201 -6.71 -1.80 -16.98
N ARG A 202 -6.59 -1.38 -15.72
CA ARG A 202 -7.54 -1.71 -14.66
C ARG A 202 -8.73 -0.77 -14.58
N ASP A 203 -8.68 0.34 -15.25
CA ASP A 203 -9.73 1.38 -15.26
C ASP A 203 -10.32 1.68 -13.86
N HIS A 204 -9.46 2.10 -12.94
CA HIS A 204 -9.87 2.37 -11.58
C HIS A 204 -10.79 3.60 -11.43
N LYS A 205 -10.74 4.50 -12.41
CA LYS A 205 -11.40 5.79 -12.38
C LYS A 205 -12.82 5.77 -12.96
N ARG A 206 -13.16 4.69 -13.70
CA ARG A 206 -14.43 4.58 -14.40
C ARG A 206 -15.29 3.46 -13.84
N ASP A 207 -16.59 3.55 -14.12
CA ASP A 207 -17.57 2.49 -13.92
C ASP A 207 -17.73 1.99 -12.48
N LEU A 208 -17.52 2.85 -11.47
CA LEU A 208 -17.76 2.49 -10.07
C LEU A 208 -19.16 1.90 -9.84
N ALA A 209 -20.17 2.42 -10.56
CA ALA A 209 -21.54 1.94 -10.47
C ALA A 209 -21.72 0.48 -10.94
N PHE A 210 -20.78 -0.05 -11.74
CA PHE A 210 -20.82 -1.43 -12.24
C PHE A 210 -20.03 -2.41 -11.39
N ARG A 211 -19.30 -1.94 -10.39
CA ARG A 211 -18.67 -2.85 -9.43
C ARG A 211 -19.74 -3.65 -8.70
N PRO A 212 -19.50 -4.94 -8.40
CA PRO A 212 -20.56 -5.84 -7.90
C PRO A 212 -21.31 -5.33 -6.67
N ARG A 213 -20.62 -4.72 -5.71
CA ARG A 213 -21.24 -4.21 -4.48
C ARG A 213 -21.97 -2.88 -4.69
N GLU A 214 -21.35 -1.98 -5.42
CA GLU A 214 -21.89 -0.68 -5.78
C GLU A 214 -23.15 -0.88 -6.64
N ALA A 215 -23.09 -1.75 -7.64
CA ALA A 215 -24.26 -2.14 -8.45
C ALA A 215 -25.36 -2.80 -7.59
N ALA A 216 -24.99 -3.63 -6.62
CA ALA A 216 -25.94 -4.26 -5.70
C ALA A 216 -26.62 -3.23 -4.80
N LEU A 217 -25.92 -2.20 -4.32
CA LEU A 217 -26.49 -1.09 -3.58
C LEU A 217 -27.47 -0.30 -4.45
N LEU A 218 -27.01 0.14 -5.63
CA LEU A 218 -27.84 0.96 -6.54
C LEU A 218 -29.11 0.22 -7.02
N SER A 219 -29.05 -1.11 -7.17
CA SER A 219 -30.20 -1.93 -7.56
C SER A 219 -31.08 -2.43 -6.38
N GLY A 220 -30.73 -2.10 -5.14
CA GLY A 220 -31.48 -2.53 -3.96
C GLY A 220 -31.30 -3.99 -3.56
N LYS A 221 -30.28 -4.68 -4.08
CA LYS A 221 -29.92 -6.04 -3.64
C LYS A 221 -29.36 -6.06 -2.23
N VAL A 222 -28.67 -4.99 -1.84
CA VAL A 222 -28.23 -4.71 -0.47
C VAL A 222 -28.70 -3.33 -0.05
N ASP A 223 -28.71 -3.07 1.24
CA ASP A 223 -29.19 -1.82 1.82
C ASP A 223 -28.05 -0.86 2.14
N ALA A 224 -26.83 -1.38 2.35
CA ALA A 224 -25.64 -0.60 2.61
C ALA A 224 -24.37 -1.27 2.09
N ILE A 225 -23.34 -0.46 1.85
CA ILE A 225 -21.97 -0.89 1.58
C ILE A 225 -20.99 -0.08 2.41
N TYR A 226 -19.88 -0.72 2.82
CA TYR A 226 -18.67 -0.02 3.22
C TYR A 226 -17.88 0.36 1.97
N THR A 227 -17.35 1.59 1.91
CA THR A 227 -16.49 2.02 0.82
C THR A 227 -15.48 3.07 1.29
N GLN A 228 -14.40 3.26 0.56
CA GLN A 228 -13.45 4.34 0.82
C GLN A 228 -14.10 5.70 0.52
N SER A 229 -13.73 6.72 1.29
CA SER A 229 -14.36 8.04 1.20
C SER A 229 -14.26 8.65 -0.20
N LYS A 230 -13.13 8.48 -0.88
CA LYS A 230 -12.95 8.98 -2.25
C LYS A 230 -13.80 8.21 -3.27
N VAL A 231 -13.89 6.89 -3.14
CA VAL A 231 -14.78 6.07 -3.99
C VAL A 231 -16.25 6.45 -3.78
N PHE A 232 -16.64 6.70 -2.52
CA PHE A 232 -17.98 7.22 -2.21
C PHE A 232 -18.24 8.55 -2.92
N GLN A 233 -17.33 9.52 -2.79
CA GLN A 233 -17.47 10.82 -3.42
C GLN A 233 -17.71 10.72 -4.92
N HIS A 234 -16.88 9.93 -5.61
CA HIS A 234 -17.01 9.74 -7.06
C HIS A 234 -18.32 9.06 -7.43
N LEU A 235 -18.73 8.03 -6.71
CA LEU A 235 -20.00 7.35 -6.98
C LEU A 235 -21.20 8.26 -6.71
N GLN A 236 -21.13 9.11 -5.69
CA GLN A 236 -22.16 10.11 -5.39
C GLN A 236 -22.26 11.16 -6.51
N GLU A 237 -21.13 11.71 -6.95
CA GLU A 237 -21.07 12.69 -8.05
C GLU A 237 -21.62 12.11 -9.35
N ASP A 238 -21.28 10.86 -9.67
CA ASP A 238 -21.70 10.19 -10.91
C ASP A 238 -23.18 9.81 -10.92
N THR A 239 -23.75 9.49 -9.76
CA THR A 239 -25.10 8.91 -9.72
C THR A 239 -26.13 9.77 -9.01
N GLY A 240 -25.73 10.59 -8.04
CA GLY A 240 -26.66 11.31 -7.13
C GLY A 240 -27.53 10.38 -6.24
N LYS A 241 -27.30 9.07 -6.28
CA LYS A 241 -28.22 8.07 -5.72
C LYS A 241 -27.81 7.52 -4.36
N ILE A 242 -26.67 7.95 -3.82
CA ILE A 242 -26.19 7.46 -2.53
C ILE A 242 -25.95 8.61 -1.55
N ARG A 243 -26.04 8.29 -0.26
CA ARG A 243 -25.63 9.18 0.83
C ARG A 243 -24.81 8.42 1.85
N MET A 244 -23.98 9.15 2.56
CA MET A 244 -23.19 8.66 3.67
C MET A 244 -23.99 8.76 4.98
N ILE A 245 -23.97 7.71 5.80
CA ILE A 245 -24.60 7.70 7.11
C ILE A 245 -23.61 7.55 8.26
N GLU A 246 -22.36 7.14 7.97
CA GLU A 246 -21.26 7.09 8.92
C GLU A 246 -19.93 7.32 8.18
N ASP A 247 -18.98 7.96 8.86
CA ASP A 247 -17.67 8.29 8.32
C ASP A 247 -16.60 8.15 9.42
N LEU A 248 -15.68 7.22 9.24
CA LEU A 248 -14.61 6.96 10.20
C LEU A 248 -13.59 8.12 10.30
N THR A 249 -13.53 9.01 9.33
CA THR A 249 -12.64 10.19 9.37
C THR A 249 -13.09 11.25 10.38
N ARG A 250 -14.32 11.17 10.85
CA ARG A 250 -14.86 12.08 11.89
C ARG A 250 -14.31 11.82 13.28
N TYR A 251 -13.69 10.67 13.48
CA TYR A 251 -13.17 10.25 14.78
C TYR A 251 -11.68 10.59 14.87
N PRO A 252 -11.20 11.12 15.99
CA PRO A 252 -9.78 11.46 16.15
C PRO A 252 -8.89 10.22 16.30
N ASP A 253 -9.45 9.06 16.59
CA ASP A 253 -8.70 7.81 16.67
C ASP A 253 -8.40 7.27 15.26
N TYR A 254 -7.17 7.49 14.80
CA TYR A 254 -6.69 7.05 13.50
C TYR A 254 -6.74 5.53 13.30
N ARG A 255 -6.76 4.71 14.38
CA ARG A 255 -6.89 3.26 14.29
C ARG A 255 -8.22 2.81 13.70
N LEU A 256 -9.24 3.64 13.77
CA LEU A 256 -10.54 3.39 13.14
C LEU A 256 -10.50 3.50 11.62
N GLN A 257 -9.50 4.19 11.09
CA GLN A 257 -9.38 4.49 9.65
C GLN A 257 -8.50 3.47 8.89
N VAL A 258 -8.31 2.28 9.43
CA VAL A 258 -7.43 1.24 8.87
C VAL A 258 -8.07 0.56 7.67
N ALA A 259 -8.27 1.31 6.60
CA ALA A 259 -8.72 0.80 5.30
C ALA A 259 -7.52 0.46 4.41
N ASN A 260 -6.76 -0.59 4.76
CA ASN A 260 -5.50 -0.97 4.13
C ASN A 260 -4.35 0.06 4.35
N THR A 261 -4.47 0.86 5.36
CA THR A 261 -3.54 1.92 5.80
C THR A 261 -2.89 1.51 7.12
N PRO A 262 -1.61 1.83 7.38
CA PRO A 262 -0.70 2.53 6.48
C PRO A 262 -0.23 1.69 5.29
N ALA A 263 0.22 2.34 4.22
CA ALA A 263 1.03 1.68 3.21
C ALA A 263 2.38 1.28 3.82
N VAL A 264 2.87 0.08 3.54
CA VAL A 264 4.06 -0.47 4.18
C VAL A 264 5.11 -0.89 3.16
N ILE A 265 6.39 -0.67 3.52
CA ILE A 265 7.55 -1.12 2.78
C ILE A 265 8.07 -2.38 3.45
N THR A 266 8.23 -3.45 2.69
CA THR A 266 8.75 -4.72 3.21
C THR A 266 9.73 -5.36 2.22
N CYS A 267 10.70 -6.09 2.78
CA CYS A 267 11.55 -7.03 2.06
C CYS A 267 11.62 -8.35 2.81
N THR A 268 12.22 -9.38 2.22
CA THR A 268 12.48 -10.63 2.92
C THR A 268 13.59 -10.46 3.96
N ASP A 269 13.58 -11.30 4.98
CA ASP A 269 14.64 -11.36 5.99
C ASP A 269 16.00 -11.72 5.36
N VAL A 270 15.98 -12.50 4.26
CA VAL A 270 17.17 -12.83 3.48
C VAL A 270 17.81 -11.58 2.89
N MET A 271 17.05 -10.73 2.17
CA MET A 271 17.59 -9.49 1.63
C MET A 271 18.12 -8.57 2.74
N ALA A 272 17.37 -8.42 3.81
CA ALA A 272 17.76 -7.53 4.90
C ALA A 272 19.08 -7.97 5.58
N ASN A 273 19.31 -9.27 5.74
CA ASN A 273 20.49 -9.80 6.44
C ASN A 273 21.71 -9.96 5.52
N GLU A 274 21.50 -10.38 4.28
CA GLU A 274 22.60 -10.70 3.35
C GLU A 274 23.00 -9.51 2.47
N HIS A 275 22.05 -8.58 2.22
CA HIS A 275 22.22 -7.43 1.32
C HIS A 275 21.63 -6.14 1.91
N PRO A 276 22.05 -5.74 3.13
CA PRO A 276 21.54 -4.53 3.78
C PRO A 276 21.78 -3.25 2.97
N GLU A 277 22.83 -3.21 2.17
CA GLU A 277 23.17 -2.09 1.29
C GLU A 277 22.10 -1.82 0.22
N LEU A 278 21.41 -2.87 -0.26
CA LEU A 278 20.31 -2.72 -1.22
C LEU A 278 19.08 -2.09 -0.55
N VAL A 279 18.79 -2.52 0.69
CA VAL A 279 17.70 -1.97 1.49
C VAL A 279 17.96 -0.50 1.82
N VAL A 280 19.16 -0.16 2.27
CA VAL A 280 19.54 1.24 2.57
C VAL A 280 19.45 2.11 1.31
N THR A 281 19.93 1.62 0.15
CA THR A 281 19.84 2.35 -1.13
C THR A 281 18.38 2.67 -1.47
N TYR A 282 17.49 1.69 -1.34
CA TYR A 282 16.06 1.90 -1.57
C TYR A 282 15.48 2.93 -0.60
N MET A 283 15.75 2.79 0.70
CA MET A 283 15.22 3.72 1.72
C MET A 283 15.73 5.15 1.53
N LYS A 284 17.00 5.34 1.10
CA LYS A 284 17.53 6.65 0.72
C LYS A 284 16.70 7.29 -0.40
N ALA A 285 16.41 6.53 -1.45
CA ALA A 285 15.59 7.01 -2.56
C ALA A 285 14.18 7.39 -2.08
N MET A 286 13.53 6.56 -1.28
CA MET A 286 12.19 6.83 -0.76
C MET A 286 12.13 8.08 0.13
N ILE A 287 13.15 8.31 0.95
CA ILE A 287 13.27 9.54 1.77
C ILE A 287 13.45 10.76 0.87
N LYS A 288 14.31 10.70 -0.16
CA LYS A 288 14.52 11.81 -1.10
C LYS A 288 13.22 12.16 -1.83
N VAL A 289 12.56 11.16 -2.37
CA VAL A 289 11.30 11.34 -3.12
C VAL A 289 10.19 11.87 -2.23
N GLY A 290 10.03 11.31 -1.02
CA GLY A 290 9.04 11.79 -0.06
C GLY A 290 9.25 13.25 0.33
N ARG A 291 10.50 13.66 0.61
CA ARG A 291 10.85 15.07 0.89
C ARG A 291 10.54 15.99 -0.28
N TRP A 292 10.87 15.56 -1.50
CA TRP A 292 10.55 16.32 -2.71
C TRP A 292 9.04 16.46 -2.89
N ALA A 293 8.28 15.40 -2.70
CA ALA A 293 6.84 15.40 -2.84
C ALA A 293 6.16 16.31 -1.79
N ASN A 294 6.64 16.30 -0.55
CA ASN A 294 6.16 17.20 0.51
C ASN A 294 6.48 18.68 0.20
N GLN A 295 7.57 18.93 -0.50
CA GLN A 295 7.96 20.29 -0.90
C GLN A 295 7.20 20.78 -2.15
N PHE A 296 6.82 19.88 -3.05
CA PHE A 296 6.18 20.17 -4.33
C PHE A 296 4.92 19.31 -4.52
N PRO A 297 3.89 19.47 -3.66
CA PRO A 297 2.73 18.58 -3.65
C PRO A 297 1.90 18.64 -4.93
N GLU A 298 1.83 19.80 -5.62
CA GLU A 298 1.15 19.92 -6.91
C GLU A 298 1.86 19.08 -7.99
N ALA A 299 3.19 19.14 -8.06
CA ALA A 299 3.96 18.34 -8.99
C ALA A 299 3.83 16.84 -8.68
N ALA A 300 3.87 16.47 -7.39
CA ALA A 300 3.63 15.10 -6.95
C ALA A 300 2.23 14.59 -7.34
N ALA A 301 1.20 15.44 -7.24
CA ALA A 301 -0.16 15.12 -7.64
C ALA A 301 -0.25 14.78 -9.13
N HIS A 302 0.41 15.54 -10.00
CA HIS A 302 0.47 15.24 -11.43
C HIS A 302 1.13 13.89 -11.75
N LEU A 303 2.15 13.48 -10.98
CA LEU A 303 2.79 12.18 -11.16
C LEU A 303 1.92 11.03 -10.64
N LEU A 304 1.17 11.26 -9.58
CA LEU A 304 0.31 10.27 -8.95
C LEU A 304 -1.03 10.07 -9.66
N ASP A 305 -1.51 11.06 -10.40
CA ASP A 305 -2.84 11.04 -11.01
C ASP A 305 -3.13 9.78 -11.80
N ARG A 306 -2.19 9.32 -12.63
CA ARG A 306 -2.37 8.12 -13.45
C ARG A 306 -2.25 6.79 -12.68
N GLN A 307 -1.85 6.85 -11.41
CA GLN A 307 -1.49 5.68 -10.61
C GLN A 307 -2.39 5.46 -9.40
N THR A 308 -3.36 6.35 -9.19
CA THR A 308 -4.23 6.33 -8.01
C THR A 308 -5.71 6.32 -8.40
N PHE A 309 -6.59 6.30 -7.39
CA PHE A 309 -8.04 6.35 -7.58
C PHE A 309 -8.59 7.77 -7.76
N TYR A 310 -7.75 8.80 -7.69
CA TYR A 310 -8.16 10.18 -7.91
C TYR A 310 -8.48 10.43 -9.38
N ARG A 311 -9.39 11.37 -9.66
CA ARG A 311 -9.90 11.62 -11.03
C ARG A 311 -8.94 12.41 -11.89
N ASP A 312 -8.29 13.39 -11.29
CA ASP A 312 -7.41 14.34 -11.95
C ASP A 312 -6.34 14.87 -10.99
N PRO A 313 -5.38 15.66 -11.47
CA PRO A 313 -4.32 16.20 -10.61
C PRO A 313 -4.80 17.08 -9.47
N GLU A 314 -5.89 17.85 -9.65
CA GLU A 314 -6.44 18.69 -8.57
C GLU A 314 -7.06 17.82 -7.46
N ASP A 315 -7.85 16.81 -7.83
CA ASP A 315 -8.42 15.86 -6.89
C ASP A 315 -7.31 15.10 -6.13
N THR A 316 -6.23 14.74 -6.84
CA THR A 316 -5.04 14.12 -6.25
C THR A 316 -4.35 15.07 -5.28
N TYR A 317 -4.15 16.34 -5.65
CA TYR A 317 -3.55 17.35 -4.78
C TYR A 317 -4.33 17.53 -3.48
N GLN A 318 -5.64 17.65 -3.55
CA GLN A 318 -6.48 17.75 -2.35
C GLN A 318 -6.36 16.52 -1.44
N GLY A 319 -6.11 15.35 -2.01
CA GLY A 319 -5.91 14.12 -1.24
C GLY A 319 -4.54 13.98 -0.60
N ILE A 320 -3.50 14.66 -1.09
CA ILE A 320 -2.11 14.46 -0.64
C ILE A 320 -1.47 15.66 0.03
N LYS A 321 -2.00 16.86 -0.11
CA LYS A 321 -1.36 18.13 0.36
C LYS A 321 -0.99 18.14 1.84
N ASP A 322 -1.71 17.37 2.66
CA ASP A 322 -1.50 17.27 4.11
C ASP A 322 -0.89 15.91 4.52
N VAL A 323 -0.41 15.12 3.55
CA VAL A 323 0.19 13.79 3.79
C VAL A 323 1.71 13.92 3.82
N ASP A 324 2.34 13.40 4.88
CA ASP A 324 3.79 13.20 4.89
C ASP A 324 4.16 11.95 4.08
N LEU A 325 4.76 12.17 2.91
CA LEU A 325 5.16 11.10 1.99
C LEU A 325 6.56 10.52 2.29
N VAL A 326 7.26 11.03 3.31
CA VAL A 326 8.49 10.39 3.81
C VAL A 326 8.10 9.16 4.62
N PRO A 327 8.53 7.94 4.19
CA PRO A 327 8.24 6.74 4.97
C PRO A 327 8.84 6.84 6.39
N ASN A 328 8.11 6.33 7.37
CA ASN A 328 8.57 6.34 8.76
C ASN A 328 8.02 5.14 9.55
N LEU A 329 8.58 4.89 10.72
CA LEU A 329 8.13 3.88 11.67
C LEU A 329 7.65 4.55 12.97
N SER A 330 6.83 5.59 12.82
CA SER A 330 6.28 6.32 13.97
C SER A 330 5.43 5.40 14.85
N PRO A 331 5.30 5.70 16.15
CA PRO A 331 4.42 4.96 17.05
C PRO A 331 3.00 4.84 16.51
N GLN A 332 2.49 5.89 15.86
CA GLN A 332 1.17 5.89 15.21
C GLN A 332 1.06 4.83 14.10
N ASN A 333 2.04 4.80 13.20
CA ASN A 333 2.04 3.82 12.11
C ASN A 333 2.15 2.39 12.63
N LEU A 334 3.03 2.14 13.61
CA LEU A 334 3.18 0.81 14.21
C LEU A 334 1.91 0.37 14.96
N GLU A 335 1.23 1.28 15.65
CA GLU A 335 -0.05 1.01 16.30
C GLU A 335 -1.14 0.62 15.31
N CYS A 336 -1.17 1.24 14.14
CA CYS A 336 -2.11 0.86 13.07
C CYS A 336 -1.80 -0.52 12.50
N VAL A 337 -0.51 -0.84 12.32
CA VAL A 337 -0.09 -2.19 11.91
C VAL A 337 -0.52 -3.24 12.94
N GLU A 338 -0.29 -2.96 14.23
CA GLU A 338 -0.73 -3.82 15.34
C GLU A 338 -2.25 -4.02 15.32
N THR A 339 -3.01 -2.91 15.19
CA THR A 339 -4.49 -2.95 15.11
C THR A 339 -4.97 -3.82 13.95
N GLY A 340 -4.34 -3.70 12.77
CA GLY A 340 -4.64 -4.53 11.60
C GLY A 340 -4.32 -6.00 11.84
N LYS A 341 -3.16 -6.29 12.45
CA LYS A 341 -2.74 -7.66 12.81
C LYS A 341 -3.70 -8.30 13.83
N GLU A 342 -4.05 -7.60 14.89
CA GLU A 342 -4.98 -8.09 15.92
C GLU A 342 -6.36 -8.41 15.31
N PHE A 343 -6.85 -7.53 14.43
CA PHE A 343 -8.10 -7.78 13.72
C PHE A 343 -8.00 -9.05 12.87
N MET A 344 -6.93 -9.22 12.10
CA MET A 344 -6.72 -10.40 11.27
C MET A 344 -6.64 -11.68 12.08
N LEU A 345 -5.91 -11.66 13.20
CA LEU A 345 -5.78 -12.81 14.11
C LEU A 345 -7.13 -13.18 14.75
N LYS A 346 -7.83 -12.19 15.30
CA LYS A 346 -9.14 -12.36 15.94
C LYS A 346 -10.19 -12.97 15.01
N HIS A 347 -10.14 -12.61 13.73
CA HIS A 347 -11.12 -13.03 12.73
C HIS A 347 -10.65 -14.20 11.84
N GLY A 348 -9.49 -14.80 12.16
CA GLY A 348 -8.98 -15.99 11.47
C GLY A 348 -8.43 -15.74 10.06
N TYR A 349 -8.07 -14.49 9.75
CA TYR A 349 -7.37 -14.14 8.50
C TYR A 349 -5.89 -14.46 8.53
N ILE A 350 -5.32 -14.59 9.72
CA ILE A 350 -4.00 -15.17 10.01
C ILE A 350 -4.12 -16.16 11.16
N LYS A 351 -3.15 -17.08 11.24
CA LYS A 351 -3.14 -18.18 12.23
C LYS A 351 -2.17 -17.93 13.36
N ASN A 352 -1.05 -17.28 13.05
CA ASN A 352 0.05 -17.06 13.97
C ASN A 352 0.15 -15.61 14.36
N ASP A 353 0.41 -15.36 15.63
CA ASP A 353 0.72 -14.03 16.15
C ASP A 353 2.22 -13.72 15.99
N PHE A 354 2.55 -12.42 15.96
CA PHE A 354 3.93 -11.95 15.94
C PHE A 354 4.02 -10.54 16.55
N ASP A 355 5.21 -10.18 17.03
CA ASP A 355 5.50 -8.87 17.56
C ASP A 355 5.80 -7.89 16.41
N VAL A 356 4.96 -6.88 16.24
CA VAL A 356 5.09 -5.85 15.19
C VAL A 356 6.33 -4.97 15.42
N ARG A 357 6.71 -4.71 16.67
CA ARG A 357 7.91 -3.92 16.97
C ARG A 357 9.20 -4.70 16.65
N ALA A 358 9.20 -6.00 16.87
CA ALA A 358 10.31 -6.87 16.47
C ALA A 358 10.36 -7.10 14.94
N TRP A 359 9.24 -6.96 14.25
CA TRP A 359 9.19 -7.01 12.79
C TRP A 359 9.73 -5.72 12.15
N ALA A 360 9.55 -4.57 12.80
CA ALA A 360 10.08 -3.29 12.35
C ALA A 360 11.61 -3.28 12.38
N ALA A 361 12.20 -2.70 11.34
CA ALA A 361 13.65 -2.61 11.13
C ALA A 361 14.07 -1.14 10.91
N PRO A 362 14.04 -0.31 11.98
CA PRO A 362 14.35 1.12 11.90
C PRO A 362 15.79 1.41 11.47
N GLU A 363 16.72 0.47 11.70
CA GLU A 363 18.14 0.61 11.38
C GLU A 363 18.42 0.96 9.92
N PHE A 364 17.60 0.45 8.98
CA PHE A 364 17.77 0.77 7.56
C PHE A 364 17.39 2.21 7.23
N MET A 365 16.34 2.71 7.84
CA MET A 365 15.90 4.09 7.67
C MET A 365 16.86 5.07 8.35
N GLU A 366 17.31 4.74 9.53
CA GLU A 366 18.30 5.53 10.28
C GLU A 366 19.61 5.64 9.50
N GLN A 367 20.12 4.53 8.97
CA GLN A 367 21.31 4.55 8.13
C GLN A 367 21.09 5.34 6.85
N ALA A 368 19.95 5.16 6.16
CA ALA A 368 19.61 5.92 4.96
C ALA A 368 19.55 7.43 5.22
N ALA A 369 18.95 7.85 6.33
CA ALA A 369 18.87 9.25 6.74
C ALA A 369 20.25 9.83 7.06
N LYS A 370 21.10 9.07 7.76
CA LYS A 370 22.49 9.45 8.07
C LYS A 370 23.30 9.64 6.80
N ASP A 371 23.25 8.71 5.88
CA ASP A 371 23.96 8.77 4.60
C ASP A 371 23.56 10.02 3.79
N LEU A 372 22.26 10.34 3.75
CA LEU A 372 21.75 11.53 3.06
C LEU A 372 22.26 12.82 3.69
N ILE A 373 22.37 12.89 5.02
CA ILE A 373 22.94 14.05 5.72
C ILE A 373 24.42 14.20 5.35
N GLU A 374 25.19 13.11 5.38
CA GLU A 374 26.61 13.13 5.01
C GLU A 374 26.83 13.56 3.55
N GLU A 375 26.02 13.07 2.62
CA GLU A 375 26.06 13.48 1.22
C GLU A 375 25.77 14.97 1.03
N GLN A 376 24.79 15.52 1.74
CA GLN A 376 24.48 16.94 1.72
C GLN A 376 25.63 17.79 2.26
N TRP A 377 26.26 17.36 3.36
CA TRP A 377 27.41 18.05 3.93
C TRP A 377 28.60 18.05 2.97
N LYS A 378 28.93 16.92 2.35
CA LYS A 378 30.01 16.80 1.34
C LYS A 378 29.76 17.74 0.17
N LYS A 379 28.53 17.78 -0.36
CA LYS A 379 28.15 18.68 -1.45
C LYS A 379 28.30 20.14 -1.07
N LYS A 380 27.75 20.57 0.07
CA LYS A 380 27.88 21.95 0.56
C LYS A 380 29.33 22.36 0.84
N SER A 381 30.17 21.43 1.32
CA SER A 381 31.58 21.69 1.56
C SER A 381 32.37 21.83 0.25
N ALA A 382 31.98 21.10 -0.79
CA ALA A 382 32.57 21.25 -2.13
C ALA A 382 32.13 22.55 -2.81
N GLU A 383 30.89 22.99 -2.61
CA GLU A 383 30.37 24.26 -3.16
C GLU A 383 30.89 25.51 -2.42
N LYS A 384 31.39 25.40 -1.18
CA LYS A 384 31.87 26.52 -0.36
C LYS A 384 33.34 26.86 -0.53
N LEU A 385 34.05 26.24 -1.46
CA LEU A 385 35.37 26.64 -1.89
C LEU A 385 35.34 27.29 -3.29
N PRO A 386 34.91 28.58 -3.43
CA PRO A 386 35.55 29.42 -4.41
C PRO A 386 36.97 29.52 -3.91
N GLU A 387 37.94 29.24 -4.74
CA GLU A 387 39.35 29.30 -4.39
C GLU A 387 39.63 30.67 -3.75
N VAL A 388 40.20 30.65 -2.55
CA VAL A 388 40.71 31.86 -1.86
C VAL A 388 41.69 32.60 -2.77
N THR A 389 42.26 31.94 -3.76
CA THR A 389 43.08 32.48 -4.86
C THR A 389 42.34 33.47 -5.77
N GLU A 390 41.07 33.33 -6.08
CA GLU A 390 40.34 34.28 -6.93
C GLU A 390 39.95 35.55 -6.19
N LEU A 391 39.54 35.47 -4.93
CA LEU A 391 39.25 36.64 -4.08
C LEU A 391 40.52 37.43 -3.76
N GLN A 392 41.70 36.78 -3.65
CA GLN A 392 43.00 37.47 -3.48
C GLN A 392 43.50 38.09 -4.79
N ALA A 393 43.10 37.54 -5.94
CA ALA A 393 43.45 38.12 -7.24
C ALA A 393 42.57 39.39 -7.53
N GLU A 394 41.30 39.39 -7.11
CA GLU A 394 40.41 40.54 -7.27
C GLU A 394 40.82 41.69 -6.32
N SER A 395 41.18 41.41 -5.08
CA SER A 395 41.62 42.42 -4.13
C SER A 395 42.91 43.09 -4.52
N ARG A 396 43.78 42.44 -5.33
CA ARG A 396 45.01 43.01 -5.89
C ARG A 396 44.80 43.81 -7.20
N ARG A 397 43.59 43.76 -7.78
CA ARG A 397 43.22 44.59 -8.94
C ARG A 397 42.54 45.92 -8.57
N ILE A 398 42.16 46.09 -7.32
CA ILE A 398 41.44 47.28 -6.81
C ILE A 398 42.35 48.14 -5.90
N GLY A 399 43.55 47.75 -5.63
CA GLY A 399 44.62 48.50 -4.98
C GLY A 399 45.71 48.85 -5.97
#